data_28f39b393dacd883ee68e7da13c3331d
#
_entry.id   28f39b393dacd883ee68e7da13c3331d
#
_cell.length_a   1.000
_cell.length_b   1.000
_cell.length_c   1.000
_cell.angle_alpha   90.00
_cell.angle_beta   90.00
_cell.angle_gamma   90.00
#
_symmetry.space_group_name_H-M   'P 1'
#
loop_
_entity.id
_entity.type
_entity.pdbx_description
1 polymer ?
#
loop_
_entity_poly.entity_id
_entity_poly.type
_entity_poly.pdbx_seq_one_letter_code
_entity_poly.pdbx_strand_id
1 'polypeptide(L)'
;SDCDEQGSMEAIRRCLVEATDAEMHKAYQSVLPKLTTDEARKSLEASQVTFIEYRNQSCSAVWEASQQFGWVAMDHVTNCVTRLNRERREFLLGILEAD
;
A
#
# COMPACT_ATOMS: atom_id res chain seq x y z
N SER A 1 -9.50 15.19 -1.09
CA SER A 1 -8.99 14.65 0.17
C SER A 1 -8.13 15.67 0.88
N ASP A 2 -7.90 15.46 2.17
CA ASP A 2 -7.08 16.36 2.98
C ASP A 2 -5.65 16.51 2.47
N CYS A 3 -5.18 15.54 1.69
CA CYS A 3 -3.81 15.59 1.16
C CYS A 3 -3.60 16.75 0.18
N ASP A 4 -4.61 17.13 -0.55
CA ASP A 4 -4.50 18.22 -1.53
C ASP A 4 -4.27 19.58 -0.86
N GLU A 5 -4.53 19.68 0.43
CA GLU A 5 -4.43 20.93 1.19
C GLU A 5 -3.07 21.10 1.88
N GLN A 6 -2.16 20.16 1.69
CA GLN A 6 -0.82 20.26 2.26
C GLN A 6 -0.03 21.37 1.57
N GLY A 7 0.92 21.94 2.31
CA GLY A 7 1.61 23.15 1.86
C GLY A 7 2.65 23.00 0.76
N SER A 8 2.99 21.76 0.37
CA SER A 8 4.01 21.54 -0.66
C SER A 8 3.75 20.21 -1.37
N MET A 9 4.38 20.04 -2.54
CA MET A 9 4.29 18.78 -3.27
C MET A 9 4.87 17.62 -2.46
N GLU A 10 5.96 17.86 -1.75
CA GLU A 10 6.54 16.83 -0.89
C GLU A 10 5.57 16.40 0.20
N ALA A 11 4.91 17.35 0.84
CA ALA A 11 3.93 17.07 1.88
C ALA A 11 2.71 16.34 1.32
N ILE A 12 2.27 16.69 0.11
CA ILE A 12 1.16 16.02 -0.56
C ILE A 12 1.53 14.55 -0.82
N ARG A 13 2.72 14.31 -1.36
CA ARG A 13 3.17 12.94 -1.65
C ARG A 13 3.25 12.10 -0.37
N ARG A 14 3.81 12.66 0.70
CA ARG A 14 3.90 11.96 1.99
C ARG A 14 2.52 11.66 2.54
N CYS A 15 1.61 12.62 2.46
CA CYS A 15 0.23 12.44 2.92
C CYS A 15 -0.46 11.30 2.18
N LEU A 16 -0.31 11.23 0.87
CA LEU A 16 -0.93 10.17 0.04
C LEU A 16 -0.38 8.79 0.41
N VAL A 17 0.92 8.68 0.60
CA VAL A 17 1.55 7.41 0.99
C VAL A 17 1.06 6.97 2.37
N GLU A 18 1.08 7.88 3.34
CA GLU A 18 0.65 7.57 4.71
C GLU A 18 -0.84 7.21 4.78
N ALA A 19 -1.69 7.95 4.08
CA ALA A 19 -3.13 7.72 4.08
C ALA A 19 -3.47 6.36 3.45
N THR A 20 -2.88 6.04 2.30
CA THR A 20 -3.15 4.77 1.64
C THR A 20 -2.59 3.59 2.41
N ASP A 21 -1.42 3.76 3.05
CA ASP A 21 -0.86 2.73 3.91
C ASP A 21 -1.77 2.46 5.12
N ALA A 22 -2.26 3.52 5.75
CA ALA A 22 -3.17 3.39 6.89
C ALA A 22 -4.47 2.69 6.50
N GLU A 23 -5.03 3.03 5.35
CA GLU A 23 -6.26 2.40 4.85
C GLU A 23 -6.06 0.93 4.56
N MET A 24 -4.94 0.58 3.94
CA MET A 24 -4.58 -0.80 3.65
C MET A 24 -4.39 -1.59 4.95
N HIS A 25 -3.70 -1.02 5.91
CA HIS A 25 -3.45 -1.67 7.20
C HIS A 25 -4.75 -1.87 7.97
N LYS A 26 -5.65 -0.88 7.92
CA LYS A 26 -6.96 -0.98 8.56
C LYS A 26 -7.78 -2.13 7.96
N ALA A 27 -7.72 -2.30 6.64
CA ALA A 27 -8.39 -3.43 5.98
C ALA A 27 -7.83 -4.76 6.49
N TYR A 28 -6.50 -4.88 6.57
CA TYR A 28 -5.86 -6.07 7.12
C TYR A 28 -6.35 -6.37 8.54
N GLN A 29 -6.33 -5.35 9.38
CA GLN A 29 -6.77 -5.49 10.78
C GLN A 29 -8.23 -5.85 10.92
N SER A 30 -9.06 -5.43 9.95
CA SER A 30 -10.50 -5.76 9.99
C SER A 30 -10.80 -7.18 9.53
N VAL A 31 -9.96 -7.73 8.64
CA VAL A 31 -10.17 -9.06 8.08
C VAL A 31 -9.61 -10.16 9.00
N LEU A 32 -8.43 -9.93 9.55
CA LEU A 32 -7.70 -10.94 10.31
C LEU A 32 -8.54 -11.62 11.40
N PRO A 33 -9.25 -10.88 12.28
CA PRO A 33 -10.03 -11.52 13.35
C PRO A 33 -11.26 -12.28 12.86
N LYS A 34 -11.64 -12.09 11.61
CA LYS A 34 -12.80 -12.78 11.05
C LYS A 34 -12.45 -14.14 10.46
N LEU A 35 -11.17 -14.45 10.35
CA LEU A 35 -10.73 -15.77 9.90
C LEU A 35 -10.85 -16.74 11.04
N THR A 36 -11.39 -17.94 10.76
CA THR A 36 -11.84 -18.87 11.81
C THR A 36 -10.80 -19.91 12.21
N THR A 37 -9.71 -20.05 11.44
CA THR A 37 -8.67 -21.03 11.77
C THR A 37 -7.32 -20.36 11.97
N ASP A 38 -6.46 -21.00 12.75
CA ASP A 38 -5.11 -20.52 12.96
C ASP A 38 -4.32 -20.54 11.64
N GLU A 39 -4.56 -21.57 10.82
CA GLU A 39 -3.89 -21.70 9.52
C GLU A 39 -4.24 -20.53 8.61
N ALA A 40 -5.51 -20.14 8.57
CA ALA A 40 -5.94 -19.01 7.75
C ALA A 40 -5.31 -17.71 8.24
N ARG A 41 -5.30 -17.49 9.57
CA ARG A 41 -4.71 -16.28 10.14
C ARG A 41 -3.20 -16.22 9.87
N LYS A 42 -2.48 -17.31 10.09
CA LYS A 42 -1.03 -17.35 9.84
C LYS A 42 -0.72 -17.13 8.36
N SER A 43 -1.54 -17.70 7.49
CA SER A 43 -1.37 -17.53 6.05
C SER A 43 -1.55 -16.07 5.64
N LEU A 44 -2.55 -15.41 6.19
CA LEU A 44 -2.78 -13.99 5.89
C LEU A 44 -1.66 -13.11 6.47
N GLU A 45 -1.21 -13.42 7.68
CA GLU A 45 -0.08 -12.69 8.28
C GLU A 45 1.18 -12.80 7.42
N ALA A 46 1.49 -14.00 6.94
CA ALA A 46 2.66 -14.21 6.07
C ALA A 46 2.48 -13.46 4.74
N SER A 47 1.29 -13.49 4.19
CA SER A 47 0.96 -12.77 2.97
C SER A 47 1.14 -11.26 3.13
N GLN A 48 0.78 -10.73 4.30
CA GLN A 48 0.92 -9.30 4.57
C GLN A 48 2.40 -8.89 4.63
N VAL A 49 3.22 -9.69 5.29
CA VAL A 49 4.68 -9.44 5.33
C VAL A 49 5.25 -9.44 3.91
N THR A 50 4.89 -10.45 3.12
CA THR A 50 5.36 -10.56 1.73
C THR A 50 4.90 -9.37 0.89
N PHE A 51 3.66 -8.91 1.10
CA PHE A 51 3.17 -7.75 0.38
C PHE A 51 4.02 -6.51 0.68
N ILE A 52 4.30 -6.26 1.96
CA ILE A 52 5.10 -5.08 2.34
C ILE A 52 6.48 -5.14 1.67
N GLU A 53 7.13 -6.31 1.70
CA GLU A 53 8.42 -6.49 1.04
C GLU A 53 8.32 -6.27 -0.47
N TYR A 54 7.31 -6.86 -1.10
CA TYR A 54 7.06 -6.71 -2.54
C TYR A 54 6.86 -5.24 -2.90
N ARG A 55 6.01 -4.53 -2.16
CA ARG A 55 5.75 -3.12 -2.40
C ARG A 55 7.03 -2.30 -2.32
N ASN A 56 7.80 -2.50 -1.24
CA ASN A 56 9.00 -1.71 -1.02
C ASN A 56 10.06 -1.99 -2.08
N GLN A 57 10.25 -3.25 -2.46
CA GLN A 57 11.22 -3.61 -3.49
C GLN A 57 10.78 -3.12 -4.87
N SER A 58 9.48 -3.26 -5.18
CA SER A 58 8.95 -2.83 -6.48
C SER A 58 9.07 -1.33 -6.64
N CYS A 59 8.72 -0.58 -5.61
CA CYS A 59 8.76 0.88 -5.71
C CYS A 59 10.19 1.43 -5.63
N SER A 60 11.10 0.70 -4.97
CA SER A 60 12.53 0.99 -5.06
C SER A 60 13.04 0.82 -6.49
N ALA A 61 12.59 -0.24 -7.17
CA ALA A 61 12.95 -0.45 -8.58
C ALA A 61 12.42 0.67 -9.47
N VAL A 62 11.21 1.17 -9.17
CA VAL A 62 10.65 2.32 -9.89
C VAL A 62 11.53 3.56 -9.65
N TRP A 63 11.97 3.78 -8.41
CA TRP A 63 12.87 4.89 -8.10
C TRP A 63 14.15 4.81 -8.94
N GLU A 64 14.79 3.63 -8.94
CA GLU A 64 16.05 3.45 -9.70
C GLU A 64 15.83 3.66 -11.21
N ALA A 65 14.76 3.09 -11.76
CA ALA A 65 14.45 3.25 -13.17
C ALA A 65 14.14 4.70 -13.54
N SER A 66 13.53 5.44 -12.61
CA SER A 66 13.09 6.80 -12.86
C SER A 66 14.19 7.84 -12.70
N GLN A 67 15.38 7.46 -12.22
CA GLN A 67 16.48 8.40 -12.04
C GLN A 67 16.84 9.13 -13.35
N GLN A 68 16.68 8.46 -14.46
CA GLN A 68 16.95 9.09 -15.76
C GLN A 68 15.95 10.20 -16.11
N PHE A 69 14.85 10.31 -15.37
CA PHE A 69 13.81 11.31 -15.60
C PHE A 69 13.84 12.45 -14.58
N GLY A 70 14.87 12.49 -13.73
CA GLY A 70 15.07 13.58 -12.78
C GLY A 70 14.00 13.62 -11.68
N TRP A 71 13.50 14.83 -11.40
CA TRP A 71 12.54 15.03 -10.28
C TRP A 71 11.22 14.29 -10.44
N VAL A 72 10.86 13.89 -11.66
CA VAL A 72 9.64 13.12 -11.91
C VAL A 72 9.68 11.77 -11.19
N ALA A 73 10.87 11.29 -10.83
CA ALA A 73 11.04 10.04 -10.09
C ALA A 73 10.21 10.01 -8.80
N MET A 74 10.12 11.14 -8.09
CA MET A 74 9.35 11.19 -6.85
C MET A 74 7.86 10.93 -7.09
N ASP A 75 7.31 11.46 -8.17
CA ASP A 75 5.91 11.21 -8.52
C ASP A 75 5.68 9.76 -8.92
N HIS A 76 6.64 9.16 -9.65
CA HIS A 76 6.54 7.75 -10.02
C HIS A 76 6.54 6.84 -8.80
N VAL A 77 7.41 7.12 -7.82
CA VAL A 77 7.47 6.33 -6.58
C VAL A 77 6.19 6.49 -5.78
N THR A 78 5.70 7.72 -5.64
CA THR A 78 4.44 7.97 -4.91
C THR A 78 3.30 7.20 -5.56
N ASN A 79 3.19 7.24 -6.88
CA ASN A 79 2.15 6.51 -7.60
C ASN A 79 2.29 5.00 -7.43
N CYS A 80 3.53 4.50 -7.40
CA CYS A 80 3.78 3.07 -7.18
C CYS A 80 3.24 2.64 -5.81
N VAL A 81 3.66 3.34 -4.76
CA VAL A 81 3.29 2.97 -3.39
C VAL A 81 1.77 3.08 -3.18
N THR A 82 1.19 4.20 -3.61
CA THR A 82 -0.25 4.42 -3.40
C THR A 82 -1.09 3.43 -4.18
N ARG A 83 -0.70 3.11 -5.41
CA ARG A 83 -1.43 2.13 -6.21
C ARG A 83 -1.38 0.75 -5.56
N LEU A 84 -0.20 0.30 -5.15
CA LEU A 84 -0.08 -1.03 -4.54
C LEU A 84 -0.82 -1.10 -3.20
N ASN A 85 -0.79 -0.03 -2.40
CA ASN A 85 -1.56 0.02 -1.17
C ASN A 85 -3.06 -0.09 -1.43
N ARG A 86 -3.58 0.62 -2.43
CA ARG A 86 -5.01 0.57 -2.78
C ARG A 86 -5.41 -0.79 -3.31
N GLU A 87 -4.59 -1.38 -4.16
CA GLU A 87 -4.86 -2.73 -4.69
C GLU A 87 -4.85 -3.77 -3.57
N ARG A 88 -3.91 -3.66 -2.64
CA ARG A 88 -3.86 -4.57 -1.49
C ARG A 88 -5.09 -4.41 -0.60
N ARG A 89 -5.51 -3.16 -0.37
CA ARG A 89 -6.73 -2.89 0.40
C ARG A 89 -7.94 -3.60 -0.22
N GLU A 90 -8.09 -3.46 -1.52
CA GLU A 90 -9.20 -4.11 -2.23
C GLU A 90 -9.12 -5.62 -2.15
N PHE A 91 -7.93 -6.19 -2.32
CA PHE A 91 -7.72 -7.62 -2.17
C PHE A 91 -8.14 -8.10 -0.78
N LEU A 92 -7.69 -7.40 0.27
CA LEU A 92 -8.00 -7.76 1.65
C LEU A 92 -9.49 -7.72 1.91
N LEU A 93 -10.15 -6.65 1.50
CA LEU A 93 -11.60 -6.53 1.72
C LEU A 93 -12.38 -7.58 0.95
N GLY A 94 -11.84 -8.08 -0.16
CA GLY A 94 -12.48 -9.11 -0.96
C GLY A 94 -12.36 -10.53 -0.39
N ILE A 95 -11.45 -10.75 0.55
CA ILE A 95 -11.21 -12.10 1.08
C ILE A 95 -12.47 -12.73 1.70
N LEU A 96 -13.26 -11.92 2.37
CA LEU A 96 -14.44 -12.40 3.08
C LEU A 96 -15.71 -12.34 2.23
N GLU A 97 -15.62 -11.84 1.00
CA GLU A 97 -16.77 -11.78 0.12
C GLU A 97 -17.04 -13.17 -0.47
N ALA A 98 -18.26 -13.65 -0.26
CA ALA A 98 -18.68 -14.91 -0.82
C ALA A 98 -19.39 -14.67 -2.14
N ASP A 99 -19.07 -15.47 -3.13
CA ASP A 99 -19.73 -15.40 -4.43
C ASP A 99 -21.03 -16.20 -4.43
#